data_9a837bcf51562ca34f541fd790eed10e
#
_entry.id   9a837bcf51562ca34f541fd790eed10e
#
_cell.length_a   1.000
_cell.length_b   1.000
_cell.length_c   1.000
_cell.angle_alpha   90.00
_cell.angle_beta   90.00
_cell.angle_gamma   90.00
#
_symmetry.space_group_name_H-M   'P 1'
#
loop_
_entity.id
_entity.type
_entity.pdbx_description
1 polymer ?
#
loop_
_entity_poly.entity_id
_entity_poly.type
_entity_poly.pdbx_seq_one_letter_code
_entity_poly.pdbx_strand_id
1 'polypeptide(L)'
;MIRIKCKNTIIPTVRALYNKEIMIKKRLYIIFLFLMFCIITRGSTSERAKYRANPPTPFSYIFDVALVGGGTNPQPGEISLAHNGVLYCDELPEFSRTVLEVLRQPLEDREIHISRAKYAVSYPASFMFCASMNPCPCGYYGDPTHHCVCTPGQVTRYLNKISGPLLDRIDIQITIQPVKFEQLSSLQRGETSEEIRKRVVAARKIQEERFRDYPKVHCNAQMTSAMMRKFAQPSQENLKLLQQVMERFHFSARAYERILRLSRTIADLAGSEEIQREHLMEAIGYRHLDRSTWGE
;
A
#
# COMPACT_ATOMS: atom_id res chain seq x y z
N MET A 1 7.72 -12.72 0.68
CA MET A 1 8.18 -12.51 -0.71
C MET A 1 7.03 -11.95 -1.50
N ILE A 2 7.05 -10.68 -1.86
CA ILE A 2 5.93 -9.99 -2.52
C ILE A 2 6.14 -10.12 -4.03
N ARG A 3 5.19 -10.68 -4.76
CA ARG A 3 5.25 -10.82 -6.23
C ARG A 3 4.02 -10.23 -6.88
N ILE A 4 4.18 -9.18 -7.67
CA ILE A 4 3.17 -8.62 -8.57
C ILE A 4 3.86 -8.27 -9.90
N LYS A 5 3.29 -8.67 -11.04
CA LYS A 5 3.85 -8.46 -12.38
C LYS A 5 2.98 -7.60 -13.28
N CYS A 6 3.56 -6.74 -14.09
CA CYS A 6 2.90 -5.99 -15.17
C CYS A 6 3.58 -6.13 -16.52
N LYS A 7 2.78 -6.07 -17.58
CA LYS A 7 3.18 -6.08 -19.00
C LYS A 7 3.61 -4.70 -19.53
N ASN A 8 4.52 -4.76 -20.51
CA ASN A 8 5.09 -3.66 -21.27
C ASN A 8 4.08 -2.95 -22.18
N THR A 9 3.66 -1.77 -21.81
CA THR A 9 3.30 -0.74 -22.80
C THR A 9 3.52 0.63 -22.15
N ILE A 10 4.76 1.07 -22.13
CA ILE A 10 5.14 2.36 -21.56
C ILE A 10 5.56 3.27 -22.70
N ILE A 11 4.93 4.44 -22.73
CA ILE A 11 5.16 5.53 -23.69
C ILE A 11 6.63 5.98 -23.59
N PRO A 12 7.28 6.40 -24.68
CA PRO A 12 8.70 6.76 -24.73
C PRO A 12 9.16 7.74 -23.66
N THR A 13 8.30 8.66 -23.24
CA THR A 13 8.61 9.67 -22.21
C THR A 13 8.69 9.10 -20.80
N VAL A 14 7.87 8.09 -20.49
CA VAL A 14 7.92 7.35 -19.21
C VAL A 14 9.08 6.34 -19.23
N ARG A 15 9.42 5.81 -20.42
CA ARG A 15 10.53 4.87 -20.62
C ARG A 15 11.90 5.51 -20.38
N ALA A 16 12.08 6.79 -20.71
CA ALA A 16 13.32 7.54 -20.43
C ALA A 16 13.52 7.79 -18.92
N LEU A 17 12.43 7.89 -18.14
CA LEU A 17 12.46 8.00 -16.67
C LEU A 17 12.62 6.64 -15.99
N TYR A 18 12.21 5.55 -16.64
CA TYR A 18 12.27 4.17 -16.13
C TYR A 18 13.69 3.59 -16.16
N ASN A 19 14.60 4.12 -16.98
CA ASN A 19 16.02 3.73 -16.97
C ASN A 19 16.78 4.18 -15.70
N LYS A 20 16.12 4.88 -14.78
CA LYS A 20 16.58 5.06 -13.39
C LYS A 20 16.08 3.94 -12.45
N GLU A 21 15.77 2.76 -12.99
CA GLU A 21 15.22 1.59 -12.24
C GLU A 21 15.99 1.22 -10.96
N ILE A 22 17.29 1.46 -10.91
CA ILE A 22 18.11 1.17 -9.72
C ILE A 22 17.79 2.12 -8.56
N MET A 23 17.45 3.37 -8.84
CA MET A 23 17.10 4.34 -7.79
C MET A 23 15.68 4.12 -7.25
N ILE A 24 14.74 3.74 -8.10
CA ILE A 24 13.35 3.47 -7.68
C ILE A 24 13.29 2.23 -6.79
N LYS A 25 14.00 1.14 -7.12
CA LYS A 25 14.06 -0.08 -6.29
C LYS A 25 14.64 0.18 -4.90
N LYS A 26 15.68 1.01 -4.79
CA LYS A 26 16.25 1.42 -3.49
C LYS A 26 15.28 2.27 -2.68
N ARG A 27 14.58 3.22 -3.28
CA ARG A 27 13.59 4.07 -2.61
C ARG A 27 12.33 3.29 -2.20
N LEU A 28 11.90 2.31 -2.98
CA LEU A 28 10.73 1.46 -2.70
C LEU A 28 10.92 0.64 -1.42
N TYR A 29 12.09 0.02 -1.27
CA TYR A 29 12.44 -0.70 -0.05
C TYR A 29 12.46 0.23 1.17
N ILE A 30 12.83 1.49 0.97
CA ILE A 30 12.84 2.54 2.00
C ILE A 30 11.41 2.94 2.38
N ILE A 31 10.53 3.15 1.41
CA ILE A 31 9.12 3.51 1.69
C ILE A 31 8.42 2.36 2.42
N PHE A 32 8.68 1.11 2.03
CA PHE A 32 8.17 -0.07 2.71
C PHE A 32 8.68 -0.17 4.15
N LEU A 33 9.99 0.01 4.37
CA LEU A 33 10.56 0.04 5.70
C LEU A 33 10.16 1.30 6.48
N PHE A 34 9.93 2.43 5.82
CA PHE A 34 9.40 3.64 6.43
C PHE A 34 8.02 3.42 7.00
N LEU A 35 7.14 2.80 6.25
CA LEU A 35 5.81 2.43 6.72
C LEU A 35 5.92 1.41 7.87
N MET A 36 6.76 0.39 7.75
CA MET A 36 7.04 -0.60 8.80
C MET A 36 7.58 0.07 10.08
N PHE A 37 8.51 1.01 9.93
CA PHE A 37 9.15 1.68 11.07
C PHE A 37 8.22 2.70 11.76
N CYS A 38 7.31 3.36 11.01
CA CYS A 38 6.31 4.26 11.60
C CYS A 38 5.44 3.61 12.67
N ILE A 39 5.24 2.30 12.57
CA ILE A 39 4.43 1.51 13.49
C ILE A 39 5.26 1.02 14.68
N ILE A 40 6.53 0.69 14.45
CA ILE A 40 7.42 0.08 15.46
C ILE A 40 7.91 1.08 16.52
N THR A 41 8.03 2.38 16.18
CA THR A 41 8.66 3.37 17.08
C THR A 41 7.75 3.99 18.14
N ARG A 42 6.47 3.66 18.18
CA ARG A 42 5.49 4.25 19.11
C ARG A 42 5.20 3.43 20.38
N GLY A 43 5.84 2.33 20.60
CA GLY A 43 5.58 1.55 21.80
C GLY A 43 6.73 0.64 22.12
N SER A 44 7.24 0.81 23.33
CA SER A 44 8.16 -0.14 23.93
C SER A 44 7.59 -1.56 23.82
N THR A 45 8.51 -2.52 23.62
CA THR A 45 8.37 -3.94 23.79
C THR A 45 7.74 -4.76 22.66
N SER A 46 8.57 -5.44 22.05
CA SER A 46 8.76 -6.78 21.46
C SER A 46 7.55 -7.63 21.01
N GLU A 47 6.30 -7.40 21.36
CA GLU A 47 5.18 -8.32 21.07
C GLU A 47 4.11 -7.78 20.10
N ARG A 48 4.17 -6.51 19.66
CA ARG A 48 3.07 -5.88 18.90
C ARG A 48 3.17 -5.97 17.38
N ALA A 49 4.10 -6.68 16.80
CA ALA A 49 4.49 -6.37 15.43
C ALA A 49 4.06 -7.33 14.34
N LYS A 50 3.42 -8.46 14.59
CA LYS A 50 3.22 -9.44 13.49
C LYS A 50 1.90 -10.21 13.61
N TYR A 51 0.80 -9.60 13.20
CA TYR A 51 -0.36 -10.41 12.80
C TYR A 51 -0.23 -10.79 11.33
N ARG A 52 -0.03 -12.08 11.07
CA ARG A 52 -0.08 -12.69 9.76
C ARG A 52 -1.42 -13.39 9.61
N ALA A 53 -2.33 -12.82 8.84
CA ALA A 53 -3.52 -13.52 8.42
C ALA A 53 -3.16 -14.40 7.21
N ASN A 54 -3.24 -15.72 7.35
CA ASN A 54 -3.13 -16.65 6.22
C ASN A 54 -4.53 -16.86 5.60
N PRO A 55 -4.63 -17.12 4.28
CA PRO A 55 -5.91 -17.48 3.68
C PRO A 55 -6.46 -18.75 4.37
N PRO A 56 -7.77 -18.86 4.54
CA PRO A 56 -8.38 -19.99 5.20
C PRO A 56 -8.19 -21.29 4.43
N THR A 57 -7.90 -22.37 5.14
CA THR A 57 -8.23 -23.72 4.67
C THR A 57 -9.75 -23.83 4.46
N PRO A 58 -10.30 -24.83 3.71
CA PRO A 58 -11.67 -24.82 3.16
C PRO A 58 -12.86 -24.62 4.14
N PHE A 59 -12.64 -24.32 5.41
CA PHE A 59 -13.65 -23.97 6.42
C PHE A 59 -13.89 -22.46 6.52
N SER A 60 -14.21 -21.80 5.42
CA SER A 60 -14.21 -20.35 5.21
C SER A 60 -15.22 -19.52 6.03
N TYR A 61 -16.18 -20.10 6.74
CA TYR A 61 -17.22 -19.34 7.46
C TYR A 61 -16.78 -18.76 8.81
N ILE A 62 -15.67 -19.25 9.39
CA ILE A 62 -15.16 -18.75 10.67
C ILE A 62 -14.35 -17.46 10.50
N PHE A 63 -13.92 -17.14 9.30
CA PHE A 63 -12.92 -16.12 9.01
C PHE A 63 -13.43 -14.68 9.02
N ASP A 64 -14.67 -14.42 8.61
CA ASP A 64 -15.23 -13.07 8.64
C ASP A 64 -15.30 -12.54 10.07
N VAL A 65 -15.74 -13.41 11.01
CA VAL A 65 -15.82 -13.08 12.44
C VAL A 65 -14.44 -12.98 13.07
N ALA A 66 -13.48 -13.80 12.68
CA ALA A 66 -12.12 -13.74 13.22
C ALA A 66 -11.41 -12.45 12.78
N LEU A 67 -11.58 -12.01 11.52
CA LEU A 67 -10.92 -10.83 11.00
C LEU A 67 -11.53 -9.54 11.56
N VAL A 68 -12.85 -9.45 11.59
CA VAL A 68 -13.58 -8.23 12.00
C VAL A 68 -13.83 -8.21 13.50
N GLY A 69 -14.02 -9.39 14.08
CA GLY A 69 -14.53 -9.56 15.43
C GLY A 69 -16.05 -9.77 15.43
N GLY A 70 -16.61 -9.98 16.60
CA GLY A 70 -18.04 -10.21 16.79
C GLY A 70 -18.31 -11.30 17.85
N GLY A 71 -19.36 -12.08 17.64
CA GLY A 71 -19.84 -13.09 18.60
C GLY A 71 -21.01 -12.59 19.43
N THR A 72 -21.49 -13.43 20.35
CA THR A 72 -22.57 -13.11 21.29
C THR A 72 -22.16 -11.98 22.24
N ASN A 73 -20.92 -12.03 22.70
CA ASN A 73 -20.21 -10.91 23.34
C ASN A 73 -19.21 -10.37 22.33
N PRO A 74 -19.38 -9.12 21.84
CA PRO A 74 -18.50 -8.56 20.83
C PRO A 74 -17.04 -8.60 21.29
N GLN A 75 -16.19 -9.30 20.52
CA GLN A 75 -14.75 -9.34 20.72
C GLN A 75 -14.05 -8.67 19.54
N PRO A 76 -12.90 -7.99 19.74
CA PRO A 76 -12.12 -7.44 18.66
C PRO A 76 -11.56 -8.55 17.78
N GLY A 77 -11.59 -8.34 16.45
CA GLY A 77 -10.95 -9.24 15.48
C GLY A 77 -9.50 -8.84 15.18
N GLU A 78 -8.84 -9.61 14.30
CA GLU A 78 -7.44 -9.41 13.90
C GLU A 78 -7.15 -8.00 13.40
N ILE A 79 -8.09 -7.35 12.70
CA ILE A 79 -7.95 -5.96 12.23
C ILE A 79 -7.80 -5.01 13.42
N SER A 80 -8.61 -5.18 14.48
CA SER A 80 -8.52 -4.33 15.67
C SER A 80 -7.29 -4.67 16.50
N LEU A 81 -6.91 -5.93 16.57
CA LEU A 81 -5.68 -6.37 17.24
C LEU A 81 -4.42 -5.86 16.55
N ALA A 82 -4.49 -5.61 15.22
CA ALA A 82 -3.41 -4.98 14.48
C ALA A 82 -3.31 -3.45 14.70
N HIS A 83 -4.16 -2.84 15.54
CA HIS A 83 -4.13 -1.42 15.82
C HIS A 83 -2.72 -0.94 16.26
N ASN A 84 -2.22 0.14 15.61
CA ASN A 84 -0.86 0.65 15.73
C ASN A 84 0.24 -0.36 15.34
N GLY A 85 -0.13 -1.41 14.59
CA GLY A 85 0.75 -2.46 14.09
C GLY A 85 0.64 -2.62 12.58
N VAL A 86 0.91 -3.84 12.11
CA VAL A 86 0.85 -4.25 10.69
C VAL A 86 -0.10 -5.42 10.54
N LEU A 87 -1.08 -5.29 9.65
CA LEU A 87 -1.89 -6.41 9.17
C LEU A 87 -1.29 -6.88 7.84
N TYR A 88 -0.72 -8.08 7.82
CA TYR A 88 -0.15 -8.69 6.62
C TYR A 88 -1.08 -9.80 6.11
N CYS A 89 -1.58 -9.63 4.89
CA CYS A 89 -2.39 -10.64 4.18
C CYS A 89 -1.57 -11.26 3.06
N ASP A 90 -1.19 -12.52 3.22
CA ASP A 90 -0.54 -13.30 2.16
C ASP A 90 -1.59 -13.89 1.22
N GLU A 91 -1.25 -14.00 -0.09
CA GLU A 91 -2.16 -14.53 -1.10
C GLU A 91 -3.54 -13.86 -1.10
N LEU A 92 -3.56 -12.53 -1.12
CA LEU A 92 -4.76 -11.71 -0.97
C LEU A 92 -5.98 -12.19 -1.80
N PRO A 93 -5.86 -12.65 -3.08
CA PRO A 93 -7.00 -13.13 -3.85
C PRO A 93 -7.57 -14.47 -3.36
N GLU A 94 -6.93 -15.16 -2.42
CA GLU A 94 -7.46 -16.41 -1.85
C GLU A 94 -8.48 -16.16 -0.73
N PHE A 95 -8.52 -14.93 -0.19
CA PHE A 95 -9.59 -14.53 0.73
C PHE A 95 -10.93 -14.43 0.02
N SER A 96 -12.03 -14.71 0.75
CA SER A 96 -13.36 -14.52 0.19
C SER A 96 -13.61 -13.04 -0.13
N ARG A 97 -14.43 -12.78 -1.15
CA ARG A 97 -14.77 -11.41 -1.55
C ARG A 97 -15.40 -10.63 -0.38
N THR A 98 -16.21 -11.27 0.43
CA THR A 98 -16.84 -10.66 1.62
C THR A 98 -15.79 -10.16 2.60
N VAL A 99 -14.76 -10.98 2.90
CA VAL A 99 -13.64 -10.61 3.78
C VAL A 99 -12.88 -9.41 3.23
N LEU A 100 -12.58 -9.40 1.92
CA LEU A 100 -11.86 -8.30 1.29
C LEU A 100 -12.66 -6.99 1.31
N GLU A 101 -13.98 -7.05 1.14
CA GLU A 101 -14.83 -5.86 1.19
C GLU A 101 -14.91 -5.26 2.60
N VAL A 102 -14.83 -6.08 3.65
CA VAL A 102 -14.82 -5.59 5.04
C VAL A 102 -13.59 -4.75 5.36
N LEU A 103 -12.43 -5.03 4.73
CA LEU A 103 -11.21 -4.21 4.89
C LEU A 103 -11.39 -2.75 4.45
N ARG A 104 -12.38 -2.45 3.60
CA ARG A 104 -12.56 -1.11 3.02
C ARG A 104 -12.84 -0.05 4.07
N GLN A 105 -13.67 -0.35 5.05
CA GLN A 105 -14.04 0.60 6.09
C GLN A 105 -12.84 0.93 7.00
N PRO A 106 -12.19 -0.03 7.66
CA PRO A 106 -11.08 0.29 8.57
C PRO A 106 -9.86 0.91 7.87
N LEU A 107 -9.65 0.66 6.59
CA LEU A 107 -8.61 1.34 5.80
C LEU A 107 -8.91 2.83 5.55
N GLU A 108 -10.17 3.25 5.65
CA GLU A 108 -10.58 4.64 5.47
C GLU A 108 -10.81 5.33 6.83
N ASP A 109 -11.66 4.73 7.66
CA ASP A 109 -12.15 5.31 8.92
C ASP A 109 -11.21 5.04 10.11
N ARG A 110 -10.33 4.04 10.01
CA ARG A 110 -9.42 3.57 11.09
C ARG A 110 -10.16 3.05 12.32
N GLU A 111 -11.41 2.67 12.13
CA GLU A 111 -12.29 2.06 13.12
C GLU A 111 -13.10 0.93 12.50
N ILE A 112 -13.48 -0.03 13.33
CA ILE A 112 -14.44 -1.08 13.00
C ILE A 112 -15.67 -0.89 13.85
N HIS A 113 -16.84 -0.86 13.22
CA HIS A 113 -18.12 -0.81 13.91
C HIS A 113 -18.80 -2.17 13.84
N ILE A 114 -19.02 -2.76 15.01
CA ILE A 114 -19.77 -4.01 15.18
C ILE A 114 -21.13 -3.67 15.75
N SER A 115 -22.18 -3.80 14.93
CA SER A 115 -23.56 -3.59 15.35
C SER A 115 -24.29 -4.93 15.44
N ARG A 116 -24.92 -5.18 16.56
CA ARG A 116 -25.80 -6.32 16.85
C ARG A 116 -27.06 -5.82 17.54
N ALA A 117 -28.11 -6.65 17.58
CA ALA A 117 -29.41 -6.24 18.13
C ALA A 117 -29.35 -5.66 19.56
N LYS A 118 -28.36 -6.07 20.37
CA LYS A 118 -28.18 -5.61 21.76
C LYS A 118 -26.99 -4.70 21.99
N TYR A 119 -26.04 -4.59 21.02
CA TYR A 119 -24.78 -3.88 21.23
C TYR A 119 -24.33 -3.19 19.94
N ALA A 120 -23.83 -1.98 20.09
CA ALA A 120 -23.06 -1.26 19.07
C ALA A 120 -21.71 -0.89 19.69
N VAL A 121 -20.62 -1.45 19.16
CA VAL A 121 -19.27 -1.27 19.68
C VAL A 121 -18.35 -0.85 18.54
N SER A 122 -17.50 0.16 18.79
CA SER A 122 -16.45 0.57 17.87
C SER A 122 -15.10 0.16 18.43
N TYR A 123 -14.28 -0.47 17.61
CA TYR A 123 -12.90 -0.81 17.93
C TYR A 123 -11.94 0.01 17.06
N PRO A 124 -10.83 0.50 17.64
CA PRO A 124 -9.82 1.20 16.87
C PRO A 124 -9.12 0.24 15.91
N ALA A 125 -8.87 0.70 14.68
CA ALA A 125 -8.29 -0.08 13.60
C ALA A 125 -7.31 0.74 12.74
N SER A 126 -6.47 1.55 13.39
CA SER A 126 -5.41 2.28 12.71
C SER A 126 -4.17 1.38 12.58
N PHE A 127 -4.01 0.74 11.43
CA PHE A 127 -2.93 -0.21 11.14
C PHE A 127 -2.31 0.08 9.79
N MET A 128 -1.12 -0.47 9.54
CA MET A 128 -0.54 -0.56 8.22
C MET A 128 -1.04 -1.83 7.54
N PHE A 129 -1.70 -1.69 6.42
CA PHE A 129 -2.08 -2.81 5.58
C PHE A 129 -0.96 -3.19 4.63
N CYS A 130 -0.57 -4.45 4.65
CA CYS A 130 0.41 -5.02 3.72
C CYS A 130 -0.15 -6.33 3.17
N ALA A 131 -0.09 -6.51 1.86
CA ALA A 131 -0.57 -7.73 1.22
C ALA A 131 0.39 -8.20 0.13
N SER A 132 0.38 -9.50 -0.11
CA SER A 132 1.07 -10.11 -1.24
C SER A 132 0.09 -10.91 -2.09
N MET A 133 0.39 -11.02 -3.39
CA MET A 133 -0.39 -11.85 -4.30
C MET A 133 0.46 -12.33 -5.48
N ASN A 134 0.06 -13.43 -6.07
CA ASN A 134 0.58 -13.88 -7.34
C ASN A 134 -0.11 -13.16 -8.51
N PRO A 135 0.50 -13.09 -9.70
CA PRO A 135 -0.10 -12.44 -10.85
C PRO A 135 -1.25 -13.25 -11.48
N CYS A 136 -1.37 -14.54 -11.15
CA CYS A 136 -2.41 -15.46 -11.59
C CYS A 136 -2.39 -16.72 -10.71
N PRO A 137 -3.37 -17.65 -10.83
CA PRO A 137 -3.39 -18.87 -10.03
C PRO A 137 -2.13 -19.74 -10.15
N CYS A 138 -1.52 -19.86 -11.32
CA CYS A 138 -0.27 -20.61 -11.48
C CYS A 138 1.01 -19.82 -11.13
N GLY A 139 0.91 -18.50 -10.92
CA GLY A 139 2.03 -17.63 -10.53
C GLY A 139 2.93 -17.14 -11.67
N TYR A 140 2.72 -17.57 -12.92
CA TYR A 140 3.62 -17.33 -14.05
C TYR A 140 3.11 -16.33 -15.09
N TYR A 141 1.97 -15.70 -14.89
CA TYR A 141 1.43 -14.72 -15.83
C TYR A 141 2.40 -13.55 -16.02
N GLY A 142 2.85 -13.37 -17.28
CA GLY A 142 3.88 -12.37 -17.64
C GLY A 142 5.29 -12.74 -17.17
N ASP A 143 5.62 -14.00 -16.80
CA ASP A 143 7.00 -14.46 -16.54
C ASP A 143 7.76 -14.60 -17.86
N PRO A 144 8.96 -14.01 -18.03
CA PRO A 144 9.75 -14.15 -19.24
C PRO A 144 10.38 -15.54 -19.38
N THR A 145 10.49 -16.30 -18.27
CA THR A 145 11.21 -17.59 -18.22
C THR A 145 10.29 -18.79 -18.11
N HIS A 146 9.05 -18.59 -17.62
CA HIS A 146 8.09 -19.67 -17.43
C HIS A 146 6.78 -19.36 -18.16
N HIS A 147 6.24 -20.36 -18.84
CA HIS A 147 4.96 -20.22 -19.55
C HIS A 147 3.80 -20.27 -18.55
N CYS A 148 2.90 -19.28 -18.64
CA CYS A 148 1.67 -19.27 -17.85
C CYS A 148 0.65 -20.24 -18.50
N VAL A 149 0.13 -21.17 -17.72
CA VAL A 149 -0.89 -22.15 -18.17
C VAL A 149 -2.34 -21.68 -17.95
N CYS A 150 -2.54 -20.54 -17.32
CA CYS A 150 -3.86 -19.98 -17.07
C CYS A 150 -4.46 -19.38 -18.34
N THR A 151 -5.74 -19.64 -18.57
CA THR A 151 -6.49 -18.92 -19.61
C THR A 151 -6.69 -17.45 -19.23
N PRO A 152 -6.87 -16.52 -20.20
CA PRO A 152 -7.13 -15.12 -19.90
C PRO A 152 -8.32 -14.93 -18.93
N GLY A 153 -9.40 -15.70 -19.10
CA GLY A 153 -10.56 -15.66 -18.22
C GLY A 153 -10.27 -16.11 -16.78
N GLN A 154 -9.33 -17.05 -16.58
CA GLN A 154 -8.89 -17.45 -15.24
C GLN A 154 -8.07 -16.35 -14.57
N VAL A 155 -7.17 -15.70 -15.32
CA VAL A 155 -6.38 -14.56 -14.82
C VAL A 155 -7.30 -13.42 -14.41
N THR A 156 -8.20 -12.99 -15.28
CA THR A 156 -9.17 -11.93 -15.02
C THR A 156 -10.06 -12.24 -13.80
N ARG A 157 -10.58 -13.48 -13.70
CA ARG A 157 -11.40 -13.89 -12.55
C ARG A 157 -10.61 -13.86 -11.24
N TYR A 158 -9.34 -14.28 -11.28
CA TYR A 158 -8.46 -14.26 -10.11
C TYR A 158 -8.19 -12.84 -9.64
N LEU A 159 -7.82 -11.93 -10.53
CA LEU A 159 -7.54 -10.54 -10.22
C LEU A 159 -8.80 -9.78 -9.75
N ASN A 160 -9.95 -10.05 -10.37
CA ASN A 160 -11.23 -9.41 -10.04
C ASN A 160 -11.81 -9.83 -8.67
N LYS A 161 -11.19 -10.77 -7.95
CA LYS A 161 -11.51 -11.01 -6.54
C LYS A 161 -11.21 -9.76 -5.69
N ILE A 162 -10.19 -8.98 -6.08
CA ILE A 162 -9.86 -7.71 -5.43
C ILE A 162 -10.65 -6.60 -6.13
N SER A 163 -11.55 -5.97 -5.41
CA SER A 163 -12.39 -4.92 -5.99
C SER A 163 -11.59 -3.64 -6.24
N GLY A 164 -11.96 -2.89 -7.29
CA GLY A 164 -11.37 -1.58 -7.55
C GLY A 164 -11.45 -0.63 -6.36
N PRO A 165 -12.59 -0.53 -5.63
CA PRO A 165 -12.68 0.27 -4.41
C PRO A 165 -11.71 -0.15 -3.30
N LEU A 166 -11.31 -1.43 -3.20
CA LEU A 166 -10.26 -1.86 -2.28
C LEU A 166 -8.87 -1.45 -2.78
N LEU A 167 -8.59 -1.63 -4.08
CA LEU A 167 -7.36 -1.17 -4.71
C LEU A 167 -7.15 0.33 -4.55
N ASP A 168 -8.20 1.12 -4.70
CA ASP A 168 -8.17 2.57 -4.49
C ASP A 168 -7.69 2.96 -3.07
N ARG A 169 -7.84 2.06 -2.09
CA ARG A 169 -7.42 2.28 -0.70
C ARG A 169 -6.01 1.83 -0.39
N ILE A 170 -5.35 1.15 -1.31
CA ILE A 170 -3.96 0.76 -1.21
C ILE A 170 -3.10 1.87 -1.82
N ASP A 171 -2.23 2.49 -1.02
CA ASP A 171 -1.45 3.66 -1.43
C ASP A 171 -0.31 3.30 -2.40
N ILE A 172 0.31 2.14 -2.21
CA ILE A 172 1.50 1.71 -2.95
C ILE A 172 1.26 0.32 -3.51
N GLN A 173 1.39 0.21 -4.82
CA GLN A 173 1.27 -1.05 -5.57
C GLN A 173 2.59 -1.28 -6.31
N ILE A 174 3.20 -2.46 -6.10
CA ILE A 174 4.52 -2.77 -6.66
C ILE A 174 4.55 -4.15 -7.29
N THR A 175 5.24 -4.25 -8.40
CA THR A 175 5.56 -5.51 -9.05
C THR A 175 7.00 -5.90 -8.74
N ILE A 176 7.21 -7.11 -8.24
CA ILE A 176 8.54 -7.65 -7.97
C ILE A 176 8.91 -8.65 -9.05
N GLN A 177 10.02 -8.39 -9.74
CA GLN A 177 10.58 -9.31 -10.72
C GLN A 177 11.31 -10.46 -10.01
N PRO A 178 11.33 -11.68 -10.60
CA PRO A 178 12.17 -12.77 -10.12
C PRO A 178 13.63 -12.33 -10.03
N VAL A 179 14.29 -12.68 -8.92
CA VAL A 179 15.72 -12.41 -8.74
C VAL A 179 16.51 -13.39 -9.58
N LYS A 180 17.45 -12.92 -10.40
CA LYS A 180 18.34 -13.78 -11.17
C LYS A 180 19.33 -14.49 -10.25
N PHE A 181 19.75 -15.70 -10.63
CA PHE A 181 20.67 -16.52 -9.84
C PHE A 181 22.00 -15.78 -9.56
N GLU A 182 22.50 -15.01 -10.53
CA GLU A 182 23.73 -14.22 -10.39
C GLU A 182 23.61 -13.14 -9.30
N GLN A 183 22.41 -12.60 -9.12
CA GLN A 183 22.13 -11.61 -8.06
C GLN A 183 21.97 -12.26 -6.68
N LEU A 184 21.51 -13.52 -6.65
CA LEU A 184 21.43 -14.30 -5.40
C LEU A 184 22.81 -14.75 -4.92
N SER A 185 23.70 -15.08 -5.85
CA SER A 185 25.07 -15.51 -5.57
C SER A 185 26.04 -14.35 -5.36
N SER A 186 25.65 -13.12 -5.73
CA SER A 186 26.50 -11.94 -5.51
C SER A 186 26.59 -11.60 -4.02
N LEU A 187 27.82 -11.39 -3.53
CA LEU A 187 28.11 -10.94 -2.17
C LEU A 187 27.83 -9.43 -1.97
N GLN A 188 27.27 -8.75 -2.98
CA GLN A 188 26.91 -7.33 -2.85
C GLN A 188 25.79 -7.18 -1.83
N ARG A 189 26.13 -6.65 -0.68
CA ARG A 189 25.15 -6.28 0.34
C ARG A 189 24.34 -5.08 -0.15
N GLY A 190 23.02 -5.16 -0.02
CA GLY A 190 22.14 -4.03 -0.20
C GLY A 190 22.36 -2.98 0.89
N GLU A 191 21.63 -1.89 0.82
CA GLU A 191 21.63 -0.86 1.87
C GLU A 191 21.22 -1.44 3.23
N THR A 192 21.90 -1.03 4.28
CA THR A 192 21.64 -1.54 5.63
C THR A 192 20.34 -0.97 6.22
N SER A 193 19.69 -1.73 7.09
CA SER A 193 18.49 -1.26 7.81
C SER A 193 18.77 0.00 8.64
N GLU A 194 20.01 0.20 9.09
CA GLU A 194 20.41 1.38 9.86
C GLU A 194 20.43 2.64 8.98
N GLU A 195 20.98 2.58 7.79
CA GLU A 195 20.98 3.69 6.83
C GLU A 195 19.55 4.08 6.43
N ILE A 196 18.71 3.08 6.16
CA ILE A 196 17.29 3.30 5.88
C ILE A 196 16.59 3.96 7.07
N ARG A 197 16.85 3.48 8.29
CA ARG A 197 16.29 4.04 9.52
C ARG A 197 16.64 5.52 9.71
N LYS A 198 17.89 5.90 9.45
CA LYS A 198 18.34 7.31 9.57
C LYS A 198 17.49 8.23 8.67
N ARG A 199 17.25 7.85 7.41
CA ARG A 199 16.43 8.64 6.48
C ARG A 199 14.97 8.70 6.92
N VAL A 200 14.43 7.56 7.36
CA VAL A 200 13.06 7.48 7.87
C VAL A 200 12.86 8.38 9.08
N VAL A 201 13.77 8.33 10.05
CA VAL A 201 13.70 9.18 11.25
C VAL A 201 13.79 10.67 10.89
N ALA A 202 14.64 11.05 9.93
CA ALA A 202 14.72 12.43 9.45
C ALA A 202 13.40 12.91 8.86
N ALA A 203 12.79 12.13 7.97
CA ALA A 203 11.49 12.47 7.39
C ALA A 203 10.36 12.51 8.43
N ARG A 204 10.41 11.63 9.43
CA ARG A 204 9.43 11.65 10.55
C ARG A 204 9.53 12.91 11.39
N LYS A 205 10.73 13.40 11.67
CA LYS A 205 10.93 14.67 12.40
C LYS A 205 10.30 15.85 11.64
N ILE A 206 10.44 15.88 10.30
CA ILE A 206 9.78 16.90 9.46
C ILE A 206 8.25 16.84 9.63
N GLN A 207 7.67 15.63 9.65
CA GLN A 207 6.23 15.46 9.83
C GLN A 207 5.77 15.79 11.26
N GLU A 208 6.52 15.43 12.27
CA GLU A 208 6.26 15.79 13.66
C GLU A 208 6.24 17.31 13.86
N GLU A 209 7.19 18.02 13.27
CA GLU A 209 7.22 19.48 13.27
C GLU A 209 6.03 20.08 12.53
N ARG A 210 5.72 19.57 11.33
CA ARG A 210 4.59 20.01 10.50
C ARG A 210 3.24 19.86 11.21
N PHE A 211 3.07 18.82 12.01
CA PHE A 211 1.81 18.51 12.68
C PHE A 211 1.81 18.80 14.18
N ARG A 212 2.76 19.61 14.68
CA ARG A 212 2.87 19.96 16.10
C ARG A 212 1.55 20.48 16.66
N ASP A 213 0.85 21.34 15.90
CA ASP A 213 -0.41 21.96 16.33
C ASP A 213 -1.64 21.06 16.07
N TYR A 214 -1.43 19.84 15.60
CA TYR A 214 -2.50 18.89 15.24
C TYR A 214 -2.38 17.58 16.02
N PRO A 215 -2.84 17.53 17.29
CA PRO A 215 -2.53 16.42 18.21
C PRO A 215 -3.03 15.04 17.77
N LYS A 216 -4.00 14.98 16.82
CA LYS A 216 -4.53 13.72 16.28
C LYS A 216 -3.86 13.29 14.97
N VAL A 217 -2.94 14.09 14.43
CA VAL A 217 -2.28 13.83 13.15
C VAL A 217 -0.78 13.65 13.38
N HIS A 218 -0.26 12.51 13.00
CA HIS A 218 1.12 12.13 13.27
C HIS A 218 1.95 11.86 12.02
N CYS A 219 1.29 11.80 10.86
CA CYS A 219 1.96 11.55 9.58
C CYS A 219 1.10 12.05 8.41
N ASN A 220 1.74 12.20 7.24
CA ASN A 220 1.07 12.67 6.03
C ASN A 220 -0.14 11.82 5.62
N ALA A 221 -0.11 10.50 5.88
CA ALA A 221 -1.25 9.62 5.59
C ALA A 221 -2.52 9.97 6.39
N GLN A 222 -2.40 10.78 7.45
CA GLN A 222 -3.52 11.21 8.30
C GLN A 222 -4.05 12.61 7.95
N MET A 223 -3.45 13.29 6.96
CA MET A 223 -3.91 14.61 6.54
C MET A 223 -5.36 14.56 6.06
N THR A 224 -6.15 15.51 6.50
CA THR A 224 -7.46 15.82 5.94
C THR A 224 -7.32 16.57 4.62
N SER A 225 -8.41 16.66 3.83
CA SER A 225 -8.40 17.43 2.57
C SER A 225 -8.03 18.91 2.78
N ALA A 226 -8.39 19.52 3.92
CA ALA A 226 -7.98 20.87 4.29
C ALA A 226 -6.48 20.98 4.55
N MET A 227 -5.90 19.99 5.25
CA MET A 227 -4.47 19.93 5.50
C MET A 227 -3.66 19.66 4.23
N MET A 228 -4.19 18.87 3.32
CA MET A 228 -3.53 18.63 2.02
C MET A 228 -3.42 19.92 1.20
N ARG A 229 -4.44 20.75 1.20
CA ARG A 229 -4.38 22.10 0.57
C ARG A 229 -3.31 22.99 1.20
N LYS A 230 -3.00 22.82 2.49
CA LYS A 230 -1.98 23.60 3.20
C LYS A 230 -0.56 23.05 3.02
N PHE A 231 -0.41 21.72 3.10
CA PHE A 231 0.92 21.08 3.27
C PHE A 231 1.36 20.22 2.09
N ALA A 232 0.45 19.88 1.17
CA ALA A 232 0.73 18.99 0.06
C ALA A 232 0.27 19.58 -1.29
N GLN A 233 0.25 20.91 -1.41
CA GLN A 233 -0.11 21.59 -2.65
C GLN A 233 1.08 21.56 -3.62
N PRO A 234 0.98 20.93 -4.80
CA PRO A 234 2.01 21.02 -5.82
C PRO A 234 1.97 22.40 -6.52
N SER A 235 3.04 22.73 -7.23
CA SER A 235 3.08 23.91 -8.11
C SER A 235 1.97 23.84 -9.19
N GLN A 236 1.62 24.97 -9.78
CA GLN A 236 0.62 25.03 -10.85
C GLN A 236 0.98 24.16 -12.06
N GLU A 237 2.27 24.04 -12.38
CA GLU A 237 2.76 23.16 -13.44
C GLU A 237 2.52 21.69 -13.10
N ASN A 238 2.84 21.28 -11.86
CA ASN A 238 2.66 19.93 -11.38
C ASN A 238 1.17 19.57 -11.23
N LEU A 239 0.29 20.54 -10.93
CA LEU A 239 -1.16 20.33 -10.92
C LEU A 239 -1.69 20.05 -12.34
N LYS A 240 -1.23 20.78 -13.36
CA LYS A 240 -1.58 20.49 -14.77
C LYS A 240 -1.14 19.09 -15.19
N LEU A 241 0.08 18.69 -14.82
CA LEU A 241 0.56 17.34 -15.06
C LEU A 241 -0.32 16.29 -14.39
N LEU A 242 -0.65 16.51 -13.12
CA LEU A 242 -1.52 15.59 -12.36
C LEU A 242 -2.91 15.49 -12.98
N GLN A 243 -3.49 16.61 -13.43
CA GLN A 243 -4.77 16.61 -14.13
C GLN A 243 -4.73 15.76 -15.40
N GLN A 244 -3.70 15.92 -16.25
CA GLN A 244 -3.54 15.10 -17.46
C GLN A 244 -3.44 13.60 -17.15
N VAL A 245 -2.72 13.25 -16.09
CA VAL A 245 -2.59 11.86 -15.63
C VAL A 245 -3.92 11.32 -15.11
N MET A 246 -4.65 12.11 -14.31
CA MET A 246 -5.97 11.75 -13.78
C MET A 246 -6.98 11.45 -14.89
N GLU A 247 -7.03 12.32 -15.92
CA GLU A 247 -7.89 12.17 -17.08
C GLU A 247 -7.51 10.94 -17.90
N ARG A 248 -6.23 10.75 -18.16
CA ARG A 248 -5.72 9.65 -19.00
C ARG A 248 -5.94 8.27 -18.39
N PHE A 249 -5.72 8.13 -17.08
CA PHE A 249 -5.83 6.86 -16.36
C PHE A 249 -7.18 6.69 -15.64
N HIS A 250 -8.10 7.63 -15.81
CA HIS A 250 -9.40 7.63 -15.16
C HIS A 250 -9.33 7.44 -13.63
N PHE A 251 -8.34 8.07 -13.00
CA PHE A 251 -8.15 7.97 -11.57
C PHE A 251 -9.29 8.63 -10.79
N SER A 252 -9.67 8.03 -9.67
CA SER A 252 -10.70 8.55 -8.78
C SER A 252 -10.20 9.76 -7.97
N ALA A 253 -11.14 10.54 -7.38
CA ALA A 253 -10.78 11.60 -6.43
C ALA A 253 -10.00 11.06 -5.21
N ARG A 254 -10.27 9.80 -4.79
CA ARG A 254 -9.49 9.13 -3.73
C ARG A 254 -8.05 8.88 -4.17
N ALA A 255 -7.84 8.45 -5.41
CA ALA A 255 -6.51 8.26 -5.97
C ALA A 255 -5.73 9.59 -5.98
N TYR A 256 -6.36 10.71 -6.35
CA TYR A 256 -5.76 12.04 -6.29
C TYR A 256 -5.23 12.38 -4.89
N GLU A 257 -6.06 12.24 -3.85
CA GLU A 257 -5.65 12.54 -2.49
C GLU A 257 -4.50 11.65 -2.02
N ARG A 258 -4.51 10.37 -2.38
CA ARG A 258 -3.45 9.43 -2.04
C ARG A 258 -2.14 9.75 -2.74
N ILE A 259 -2.19 10.10 -4.03
CA ILE A 259 -1.02 10.56 -4.78
C ILE A 259 -0.41 11.78 -4.08
N LEU A 260 -1.20 12.76 -3.66
CA LEU A 260 -0.69 13.95 -2.98
C LEU A 260 -0.04 13.64 -1.62
N ARG A 261 -0.69 12.80 -0.79
CA ARG A 261 -0.11 12.38 0.51
C ARG A 261 1.20 11.62 0.31
N LEU A 262 1.25 10.76 -0.69
CA LEU A 262 2.45 9.99 -1.02
C LEU A 262 3.56 10.88 -1.59
N SER A 263 3.24 11.79 -2.52
CA SER A 263 4.20 12.78 -3.06
C SER A 263 4.81 13.64 -1.96
N ARG A 264 4.00 14.09 -0.97
CA ARG A 264 4.51 14.83 0.18
C ARG A 264 5.46 13.98 1.03
N THR A 265 5.15 12.69 1.21
CA THR A 265 6.02 11.78 1.96
C THR A 265 7.34 11.51 1.22
N ILE A 266 7.30 11.37 -0.10
CA ILE A 266 8.50 11.22 -0.93
C ILE A 266 9.36 12.48 -0.87
N ALA A 267 8.73 13.66 -0.91
CA ALA A 267 9.43 14.94 -0.75
C ALA A 267 10.08 15.09 0.63
N ASP A 268 9.40 14.67 1.70
CA ASP A 268 9.97 14.64 3.06
C ASP A 268 11.19 13.71 3.16
N LEU A 269 11.13 12.54 2.51
CA LEU A 269 12.26 11.61 2.41
C LEU A 269 13.44 12.18 1.61
N ALA A 270 13.16 13.05 0.65
CA ALA A 270 14.17 13.76 -0.12
C ALA A 270 14.68 15.03 0.58
N GLY A 271 14.09 15.41 1.74
CA GLY A 271 14.41 16.66 2.44
C GLY A 271 13.95 17.91 1.68
N SER A 272 12.97 17.78 0.78
CA SER A 272 12.46 18.88 -0.04
C SER A 272 11.28 19.57 0.64
N GLU A 273 11.30 20.90 0.71
CA GLU A 273 10.18 21.68 1.23
C GLU A 273 8.96 21.62 0.32
N GLU A 274 9.17 21.59 -0.99
CA GLU A 274 8.12 21.53 -2.00
C GLU A 274 8.00 20.16 -2.65
N ILE A 275 6.81 19.87 -3.18
CA ILE A 275 6.59 18.68 -4.01
C ILE A 275 7.10 18.95 -5.40
N GLN A 276 8.27 18.43 -5.73
CA GLN A 276 8.87 18.51 -7.06
C GLN A 276 8.21 17.51 -8.02
N ARG A 277 8.46 17.70 -9.32
CA ARG A 277 7.92 16.83 -10.38
C ARG A 277 8.29 15.37 -10.21
N GLU A 278 9.53 15.10 -9.79
CA GLU A 278 10.02 13.73 -9.55
C GLU A 278 9.24 13.03 -8.44
N HIS A 279 8.92 13.73 -7.36
CA HIS A 279 8.15 13.18 -6.24
C HIS A 279 6.72 12.81 -6.67
N LEU A 280 6.12 13.66 -7.51
CA LEU A 280 4.78 13.41 -8.04
C LEU A 280 4.77 12.22 -9.01
N MET A 281 5.74 12.17 -9.93
CA MET A 281 5.84 11.06 -10.90
C MET A 281 6.14 9.74 -10.23
N GLU A 282 6.95 9.72 -9.17
CA GLU A 282 7.20 8.54 -8.37
C GLU A 282 5.90 8.05 -7.68
N ALA A 283 5.14 8.96 -7.07
CA ALA A 283 3.87 8.62 -6.43
C ALA A 283 2.83 8.07 -7.43
N ILE A 284 2.74 8.64 -8.63
CA ILE A 284 1.89 8.15 -9.72
C ILE A 284 2.33 6.74 -10.14
N GLY A 285 3.63 6.51 -10.24
CA GLY A 285 4.21 5.22 -10.62
C GLY A 285 3.82 4.07 -9.68
N TYR A 286 3.47 4.35 -8.42
CA TYR A 286 3.00 3.34 -7.48
C TYR A 286 1.51 2.98 -7.63
N ARG A 287 0.80 3.58 -8.56
CA ARG A 287 -0.61 3.33 -8.84
C ARG A 287 -0.88 2.75 -10.23
N HIS A 288 0.12 2.13 -10.84
CA HIS A 288 0.03 1.59 -12.21
C HIS A 288 -0.85 0.33 -12.34
N LEU A 289 -1.28 -0.29 -11.24
CA LEU A 289 -2.21 -1.42 -11.23
C LEU A 289 -3.68 -0.99 -11.15
N ASP A 290 -3.97 0.30 -11.32
CA ASP A 290 -5.35 0.77 -11.36
C ASP A 290 -6.07 0.25 -12.62
N ARG A 291 -7.38 0.18 -12.53
CA ARG A 291 -8.39 -0.54 -13.32
C ARG A 291 -8.16 -0.74 -14.82
N SER A 292 -7.45 0.16 -15.50
CA SER A 292 -7.24 0.08 -16.96
C SER A 292 -6.24 -0.99 -17.39
N THR A 293 -5.40 -1.46 -16.44
CA THR A 293 -4.36 -2.47 -16.71
C THR A 293 -4.54 -3.74 -15.87
N TRP A 294 -5.58 -3.76 -15.02
CA TRP A 294 -5.87 -4.88 -14.13
C TRP A 294 -6.56 -6.01 -14.90
N GLY A 295 -5.78 -7.01 -15.30
CA GLY A 295 -6.30 -8.18 -15.99
C GLY A 295 -6.26 -8.13 -17.53
N GLU A 296 -5.60 -7.11 -18.14
CA GLU A 296 -5.26 -7.07 -19.57
C GLU A 296 -3.98 -7.85 -19.89
#